data_78795f6f269bea2d6ec815b92851c2c4
#
_entry.id   78795f6f269bea2d6ec815b92851c2c4
#
_cell.length_a   1.000
_cell.length_b   1.000
_cell.length_c   1.000
_cell.angle_alpha   90.00
_cell.angle_beta   90.00
_cell.angle_gamma   90.00
#
_symmetry.space_group_name_H-M   'P 1'
#
loop_
_entity.id
_entity.type
_entity.pdbx_description
1 polymer ?
#
loop_
_entity_poly.entity_id
_entity_poly.type
_entity_poly.pdbx_seq_one_letter_code
_entity_poly.pdbx_strand_id
1 'polypeptide(L)'
;MKKELNETETKRSAKRSGMARRITALVLAGVLTFGGTATVSAATLRDVFDAQYYSETYSDLKDAFGTNQTALYKHYKTFGKSEGRTSTALIDVQKYRAAYPDLDAAFGDNWDAYVNHYIKYGFSEGRNSFGTFDARAYADRYPDLKAAFGYDVLALYKHYLRFGRAEGRDASAAVAATTSSYTESSYSGADNGNNTSTNTAP
;
A
#
# COMPACT_ATOMS: atom_id res chain seq x y z
N MET A 1 -60.71 11.35 -0.61
CA MET A 1 -59.52 11.65 -1.43
C MET A 1 -58.22 11.93 -0.66
N LYS A 2 -58.22 12.49 0.55
CA LYS A 2 -56.96 12.75 1.33
C LYS A 2 -56.41 11.55 2.08
N LYS A 3 -57.18 10.47 2.25
CA LYS A 3 -56.74 9.29 3.04
C LYS A 3 -55.92 8.29 2.22
N GLU A 4 -56.15 8.19 0.91
CA GLU A 4 -55.46 7.25 0.03
C GLU A 4 -54.06 7.75 -0.38
N LEU A 5 -53.81 9.07 -0.43
CA LEU A 5 -52.50 9.64 -0.75
C LEU A 5 -51.48 9.43 0.36
N ASN A 6 -51.92 9.31 1.62
CA ASN A 6 -51.03 9.15 2.76
C ASN A 6 -50.54 7.69 2.93
N GLU A 7 -51.32 6.70 2.49
CA GLU A 7 -50.87 5.28 2.53
C GLU A 7 -49.84 4.93 1.45
N THR A 8 -49.88 5.59 0.31
CA THR A 8 -48.92 5.37 -0.78
C THR A 8 -47.56 5.99 -0.48
N GLU A 9 -47.50 7.12 0.22
CA GLU A 9 -46.24 7.73 0.64
C GLU A 9 -45.58 6.96 1.79
N THR A 10 -46.37 6.45 2.73
CA THR A 10 -45.87 5.63 3.85
C THR A 10 -45.29 4.31 3.35
N LYS A 11 -45.88 3.68 2.34
CA LYS A 11 -45.36 2.45 1.73
C LYS A 11 -44.10 2.69 0.89
N ARG A 12 -43.94 3.87 0.29
CA ARG A 12 -42.70 4.25 -0.44
C ARG A 12 -41.55 4.57 0.49
N SER A 13 -41.81 5.15 1.65
CA SER A 13 -40.78 5.44 2.67
C SER A 13 -40.28 4.16 3.33
N ALA A 14 -41.17 3.21 3.65
CA ALA A 14 -40.78 1.93 4.25
C ALA A 14 -39.92 1.05 3.32
N LYS A 15 -40.10 1.17 1.98
CA LYS A 15 -39.33 0.39 1.01
C LYS A 15 -37.92 0.91 0.78
N ARG A 16 -37.60 2.15 1.20
CA ARG A 16 -36.26 2.74 1.12
C ARG A 16 -35.39 2.46 2.37
N SER A 17 -36.00 2.13 3.49
CA SER A 17 -35.29 1.87 4.76
C SER A 17 -34.84 0.40 4.94
N GLY A 18 -35.28 -0.51 4.08
CA GLY A 18 -35.07 -1.96 4.24
C GLY A 18 -33.86 -2.55 3.51
N MET A 19 -33.02 -1.76 2.85
CA MET A 19 -31.91 -2.29 2.06
C MET A 19 -30.52 -1.87 2.56
N ALA A 20 -30.37 -1.81 3.88
CA ALA A 20 -29.07 -2.02 4.47
C ALA A 20 -28.77 -3.52 4.38
N ARG A 21 -28.39 -3.98 3.18
CA ARG A 21 -27.79 -5.29 3.00
C ARG A 21 -26.52 -5.33 3.83
N ARG A 22 -26.63 -5.90 5.04
CA ARG A 22 -25.48 -6.46 5.73
C ARG A 22 -24.94 -7.54 4.80
N ILE A 23 -23.97 -7.16 3.96
CA ILE A 23 -23.13 -8.11 3.28
C ILE A 23 -22.25 -8.67 4.40
N THR A 24 -22.75 -9.70 5.05
CA THR A 24 -21.92 -10.57 5.86
C THR A 24 -20.99 -11.22 4.84
N ALA A 25 -19.78 -10.67 4.70
CA ALA A 25 -18.76 -11.30 3.90
C ALA A 25 -18.49 -12.65 4.54
N LEU A 26 -19.04 -13.69 3.94
CA LEU A 26 -18.70 -15.07 4.24
C LEU A 26 -17.23 -15.20 3.81
N VAL A 27 -16.32 -14.98 4.74
CA VAL A 27 -14.92 -15.36 4.56
C VAL A 27 -14.94 -16.89 4.47
N LEU A 28 -15.05 -17.38 3.25
CA LEU A 28 -14.76 -18.77 2.95
C LEU A 28 -13.25 -18.92 3.12
N ALA A 29 -12.82 -19.13 4.36
CA ALA A 29 -11.51 -19.62 4.68
C ALA A 29 -11.42 -21.06 4.15
N GLY A 30 -11.25 -21.19 2.84
CA GLY A 30 -10.77 -22.40 2.23
C GLY A 30 -9.33 -22.58 2.68
N VAL A 31 -9.14 -23.24 3.82
CA VAL A 31 -7.85 -23.81 4.19
C VAL A 31 -7.58 -24.92 3.19
N LEU A 32 -7.01 -24.55 2.05
CA LEU A 32 -6.34 -25.51 1.19
C LEU A 32 -5.01 -25.88 1.88
N THR A 33 -5.07 -26.95 2.66
CA THR A 33 -3.85 -27.67 3.10
C THR A 33 -3.22 -28.30 1.87
N PHE A 34 -2.48 -27.49 1.11
CA PHE A 34 -1.54 -28.03 0.14
C PHE A 34 -0.26 -28.40 0.89
N GLY A 35 -0.15 -29.67 1.28
CA GLY A 35 1.11 -30.32 1.61
C GLY A 35 1.95 -30.51 0.35
N GLY A 36 2.43 -29.44 -0.22
CA GLY A 36 3.40 -29.38 -1.30
C GLY A 36 4.37 -28.26 -0.97
N THR A 37 5.66 -28.48 -1.19
CA THR A 37 6.66 -27.40 -1.18
C THR A 37 6.27 -26.41 -2.26
N ALA A 38 5.44 -25.41 -1.89
CA ALA A 38 5.10 -24.32 -2.78
C ALA A 38 6.40 -23.58 -3.06
N THR A 39 6.93 -23.74 -4.26
CA THR A 39 7.93 -22.82 -4.78
C THR A 39 7.25 -21.44 -4.79
N VAL A 40 7.64 -20.61 -3.83
CA VAL A 40 7.16 -19.22 -3.80
C VAL A 40 7.71 -18.58 -5.07
N SER A 41 6.89 -18.53 -6.11
CA SER A 41 7.22 -17.80 -7.33
C SER A 41 7.44 -16.36 -6.93
N ALA A 42 8.56 -15.77 -7.36
CA ALA A 42 8.83 -14.36 -7.10
C ALA A 42 7.66 -13.51 -7.61
N ALA A 43 7.20 -12.59 -6.78
CA ALA A 43 6.17 -11.64 -7.17
C ALA A 43 6.67 -10.78 -8.34
N THR A 44 5.79 -10.51 -9.28
CA THR A 44 6.12 -9.68 -10.44
C THR A 44 5.29 -8.41 -10.44
N LEU A 45 5.72 -7.42 -11.21
CA LEU A 45 4.90 -6.22 -11.44
C LEU A 45 3.48 -6.55 -11.92
N ARG A 46 3.31 -7.68 -12.65
CA ARG A 46 1.98 -8.13 -13.07
C ARG A 46 1.08 -8.49 -11.90
N ASP A 47 1.62 -9.07 -10.84
CA ASP A 47 0.86 -9.47 -9.65
C ASP A 47 0.34 -8.28 -8.86
N VAL A 48 0.99 -7.14 -8.99
CA VAL A 48 0.66 -5.91 -8.28
C VAL A 48 0.25 -4.77 -9.20
N PHE A 49 0.13 -5.01 -10.51
CA PHE A 49 -0.34 -4.00 -11.45
C PHE A 49 -1.78 -3.62 -11.16
N ASP A 50 -2.01 -2.34 -10.95
CA ASP A 50 -3.31 -1.76 -10.65
C ASP A 50 -3.75 -0.87 -11.80
N ALA A 51 -4.58 -1.42 -12.68
CA ALA A 51 -5.07 -0.70 -13.85
C ALA A 51 -5.89 0.54 -13.48
N GLN A 52 -6.68 0.47 -12.40
CA GLN A 52 -7.46 1.61 -11.93
C GLN A 52 -6.54 2.72 -11.43
N TYR A 53 -5.61 2.40 -10.54
CA TYR A 53 -4.61 3.34 -10.05
C TYR A 53 -3.83 3.98 -11.21
N TYR A 54 -3.39 3.17 -12.16
CA TYR A 54 -2.61 3.63 -13.32
C TYR A 54 -3.40 4.61 -14.20
N SER A 55 -4.66 4.27 -14.49
CA SER A 55 -5.56 5.13 -15.25
C SER A 55 -5.93 6.42 -14.50
N GLU A 56 -6.18 6.34 -13.19
CA GLU A 56 -6.53 7.51 -12.38
C GLU A 56 -5.35 8.44 -12.12
N THR A 57 -4.12 7.88 -12.08
CA THR A 57 -2.89 8.67 -11.88
C THR A 57 -2.50 9.46 -13.14
N TYR A 58 -2.80 8.92 -14.33
CA TYR A 58 -2.39 9.53 -15.60
C TYR A 58 -3.61 9.79 -16.49
N SER A 59 -4.00 11.07 -16.59
CA SER A 59 -5.21 11.47 -17.32
C SER A 59 -5.16 11.10 -18.82
N ASP A 60 -4.00 11.16 -19.45
CA ASP A 60 -3.78 10.73 -20.83
C ASP A 60 -4.14 9.25 -21.05
N LEU A 61 -3.85 8.41 -20.06
CA LEU A 61 -4.20 6.99 -20.12
C LEU A 61 -5.69 6.76 -19.86
N LYS A 62 -6.27 7.56 -18.95
CA LYS A 62 -7.71 7.51 -18.69
C LYS A 62 -8.51 7.87 -19.93
N ASP A 63 -8.07 8.90 -20.65
CA ASP A 63 -8.71 9.37 -21.88
C ASP A 63 -8.53 8.37 -23.03
N ALA A 64 -7.33 7.76 -23.16
CA ALA A 64 -7.03 6.84 -24.25
C ALA A 64 -7.61 5.42 -24.03
N PHE A 65 -7.60 4.92 -22.81
CA PHE A 65 -7.89 3.51 -22.51
C PHE A 65 -9.02 3.31 -21.48
N GLY A 66 -9.46 4.36 -20.81
CA GLY A 66 -10.47 4.27 -19.75
C GLY A 66 -10.08 3.27 -18.68
N THR A 67 -10.92 2.25 -18.49
CA THR A 67 -10.71 1.15 -17.51
C THR A 67 -10.24 -0.16 -18.16
N ASN A 68 -9.80 -0.13 -19.42
CA ASN A 68 -9.35 -1.33 -20.13
C ASN A 68 -8.03 -1.85 -19.57
N GLN A 69 -8.13 -2.79 -18.63
CA GLN A 69 -7.00 -3.36 -17.92
C GLN A 69 -5.91 -3.96 -18.85
N THR A 70 -6.34 -4.61 -19.96
CA THR A 70 -5.40 -5.22 -20.89
C THR A 70 -4.60 -4.17 -21.65
N ALA A 71 -5.26 -3.11 -22.14
CA ALA A 71 -4.63 -2.02 -22.85
C ALA A 71 -3.68 -1.23 -21.92
N LEU A 72 -4.12 -0.91 -20.73
CA LEU A 72 -3.32 -0.22 -19.69
C LEU A 72 -2.06 -1.03 -19.33
N TYR A 73 -2.20 -2.34 -19.12
CA TYR A 73 -1.05 -3.18 -18.81
C TYR A 73 -0.07 -3.29 -20.01
N LYS A 74 -0.61 -3.40 -21.24
CA LYS A 74 0.23 -3.38 -22.45
C LYS A 74 0.98 -2.06 -22.57
N HIS A 75 0.31 -0.93 -22.38
CA HIS A 75 0.94 0.39 -22.38
C HIS A 75 2.07 0.45 -21.33
N TYR A 76 1.79 0.05 -20.10
CA TYR A 76 2.78 0.05 -19.04
C TYR A 76 4.03 -0.75 -19.39
N LYS A 77 3.87 -1.95 -19.95
CA LYS A 77 4.98 -2.79 -20.37
C LYS A 77 5.81 -2.20 -21.50
N THR A 78 5.16 -1.51 -22.45
CA THR A 78 5.80 -1.03 -23.67
C THR A 78 6.44 0.35 -23.48
N PHE A 79 5.79 1.22 -22.74
CA PHE A 79 6.15 2.63 -22.58
C PHE A 79 6.29 3.05 -21.11
N GLY A 80 5.29 2.77 -20.30
CA GLY A 80 5.17 3.32 -18.95
C GLY A 80 6.38 3.06 -18.05
N LYS A 81 7.02 1.89 -18.18
CA LYS A 81 8.26 1.60 -17.44
C LYS A 81 9.38 2.56 -17.81
N SER A 82 9.63 2.74 -19.11
CA SER A 82 10.69 3.65 -19.60
C SER A 82 10.35 5.11 -19.36
N GLU A 83 9.07 5.45 -19.25
CA GLU A 83 8.60 6.79 -18.88
C GLU A 83 8.66 7.04 -17.37
N GLY A 84 9.04 6.04 -16.57
CA GLY A 84 9.09 6.15 -15.11
C GLY A 84 7.71 6.24 -14.44
N ARG A 85 6.64 5.77 -15.09
CA ARG A 85 5.29 5.82 -14.53
C ARG A 85 5.10 4.78 -13.45
N THR A 86 4.46 5.16 -12.36
CA THR A 86 4.06 4.25 -11.27
C THR A 86 2.74 3.57 -11.62
N SER A 87 2.70 2.25 -11.56
CA SER A 87 1.54 1.44 -11.97
C SER A 87 0.84 0.71 -10.82
N THR A 88 1.16 1.04 -9.60
CA THR A 88 0.68 0.34 -8.41
C THR A 88 0.66 1.27 -7.20
N ALA A 89 -0.34 1.13 -6.36
CA ALA A 89 -0.38 1.83 -5.09
C ALA A 89 0.58 1.23 -4.04
N LEU A 90 1.08 0.01 -4.27
CA LEU A 90 1.92 -0.71 -3.32
C LEU A 90 3.31 -0.08 -3.16
N ILE A 91 3.91 0.35 -4.25
CA ILE A 91 5.28 0.85 -4.27
C ILE A 91 5.48 1.86 -5.39
N ASP A 92 6.09 3.00 -5.05
CA ASP A 92 6.66 3.92 -6.03
C ASP A 92 8.10 3.48 -6.34
N VAL A 93 8.27 2.73 -7.43
CA VAL A 93 9.58 2.13 -7.75
C VAL A 93 10.66 3.15 -8.04
N GLN A 94 10.30 4.33 -8.57
CA GLN A 94 11.26 5.41 -8.84
C GLN A 94 11.79 6.02 -7.54
N LYS A 95 10.89 6.34 -6.61
CA LYS A 95 11.29 6.85 -5.29
C LYS A 95 12.01 5.79 -4.48
N TYR A 96 11.58 4.53 -4.58
CA TYR A 96 12.25 3.42 -3.90
C TYR A 96 13.68 3.24 -4.38
N ARG A 97 13.90 3.25 -5.70
CA ARG A 97 15.23 3.25 -6.31
C ARG A 97 16.09 4.42 -5.81
N ALA A 98 15.55 5.63 -5.88
CA ALA A 98 16.28 6.85 -5.49
C ALA A 98 16.66 6.87 -4.00
N ALA A 99 15.81 6.29 -3.14
CA ALA A 99 16.04 6.24 -1.70
C ALA A 99 17.05 5.17 -1.25
N TYR A 100 17.26 4.13 -2.08
CA TYR A 100 18.07 2.97 -1.71
C TYR A 100 19.18 2.71 -2.76
N PRO A 101 20.32 3.41 -2.67
CA PRO A 101 21.43 3.28 -3.63
C PRO A 101 22.02 1.87 -3.74
N ASP A 102 21.92 1.07 -2.68
CA ASP A 102 22.30 -0.35 -2.68
C ASP A 102 21.47 -1.16 -3.67
N LEU A 103 20.18 -0.84 -3.77
CA LEU A 103 19.25 -1.50 -4.71
C LEU A 103 19.43 -0.97 -6.13
N ASP A 104 19.74 0.33 -6.29
CA ASP A 104 20.04 0.90 -7.60
C ASP A 104 21.28 0.25 -8.21
N ALA A 105 22.34 0.09 -7.42
CA ALA A 105 23.54 -0.61 -7.85
C ALA A 105 23.31 -2.08 -8.22
N ALA A 106 22.36 -2.76 -7.53
CA ALA A 106 22.08 -4.17 -7.75
C ALA A 106 21.11 -4.42 -8.91
N PHE A 107 20.13 -3.54 -9.13
CA PHE A 107 18.99 -3.81 -10.02
C PHE A 107 18.94 -2.92 -11.26
N GLY A 108 19.54 -1.73 -11.22
CA GLY A 108 19.51 -0.78 -12.36
C GLY A 108 18.06 -0.55 -12.83
N ASP A 109 17.80 -0.80 -14.12
CA ASP A 109 16.47 -0.60 -14.72
C ASP A 109 15.54 -1.82 -14.60
N ASN A 110 15.88 -2.78 -13.77
CA ASN A 110 15.01 -3.95 -13.55
C ASN A 110 13.91 -3.63 -12.51
N TRP A 111 12.84 -2.98 -12.95
CA TRP A 111 11.73 -2.55 -12.11
C TRP A 111 11.03 -3.68 -11.35
N ASP A 112 10.97 -4.88 -11.93
CA ASP A 112 10.39 -6.05 -11.27
C ASP A 112 11.21 -6.47 -10.05
N ALA A 113 12.54 -6.26 -10.08
CA ALA A 113 13.41 -6.58 -8.96
C ALA A 113 13.14 -5.70 -7.74
N TYR A 114 12.84 -4.41 -7.91
CA TYR A 114 12.49 -3.53 -6.80
C TYR A 114 11.17 -3.95 -6.12
N VAL A 115 10.16 -4.32 -6.92
CA VAL A 115 8.89 -4.81 -6.39
C VAL A 115 9.10 -6.11 -5.60
N ASN A 116 9.84 -7.05 -6.19
CA ASN A 116 10.16 -8.31 -5.54
C ASN A 116 10.95 -8.11 -4.24
N HIS A 117 11.93 -7.22 -4.27
CA HIS A 117 12.72 -6.88 -3.10
C HIS A 117 11.82 -6.33 -1.98
N TYR A 118 10.96 -5.35 -2.30
CA TYR A 118 10.08 -4.77 -1.29
C TYR A 118 9.17 -5.81 -0.66
N ILE A 119 8.51 -6.64 -1.46
CA ILE A 119 7.59 -7.66 -0.96
C ILE A 119 8.31 -8.70 -0.10
N LYS A 120 9.50 -9.12 -0.51
CA LYS A 120 10.22 -10.22 0.12
C LYS A 120 11.06 -9.81 1.33
N TYR A 121 11.66 -8.64 1.25
CA TYR A 121 12.64 -8.17 2.22
C TYR A 121 12.33 -6.77 2.76
N GLY A 122 12.13 -5.81 1.86
CA GLY A 122 12.06 -4.39 2.19
C GLY A 122 11.00 -4.05 3.22
N PHE A 123 9.84 -4.70 3.17
CA PHE A 123 8.80 -4.52 4.19
C PHE A 123 9.28 -4.98 5.58
N SER A 124 9.92 -6.14 5.69
CA SER A 124 10.45 -6.64 6.97
C SER A 124 11.67 -5.86 7.46
N GLU A 125 12.44 -5.29 6.53
CA GLU A 125 13.56 -4.38 6.81
C GLU A 125 13.09 -2.97 7.22
N GLY A 126 11.78 -2.70 7.21
CA GLY A 126 11.23 -1.39 7.52
C GLY A 126 11.48 -0.33 6.45
N ARG A 127 11.82 -0.73 5.22
CA ARG A 127 12.01 0.22 4.11
C ARG A 127 10.68 0.84 3.70
N ASN A 128 10.71 2.15 3.42
CA ASN A 128 9.54 2.87 2.93
C ASN A 128 9.30 2.53 1.45
N SER A 129 8.09 2.08 1.11
CA SER A 129 7.71 1.78 -0.28
C SER A 129 7.39 3.03 -1.09
N PHE A 130 7.15 4.16 -0.43
CA PHE A 130 6.63 5.41 -1.03
C PHE A 130 5.30 5.24 -1.77
N GLY A 131 4.66 4.08 -1.64
CA GLY A 131 3.32 3.82 -2.16
C GLY A 131 2.24 4.44 -1.29
N THR A 132 1.02 4.49 -1.81
CA THR A 132 -0.16 4.98 -1.07
C THR A 132 -0.88 3.87 -0.30
N PHE A 133 -0.55 2.61 -0.56
CA PHE A 133 -1.01 1.45 0.19
C PHE A 133 -0.01 1.06 1.26
N ASP A 134 -0.43 1.06 2.51
CA ASP A 134 0.37 0.59 3.64
C ASP A 134 -0.13 -0.77 4.13
N ALA A 135 0.65 -1.82 3.89
CA ALA A 135 0.27 -3.19 4.25
C ALA A 135 0.16 -3.38 5.76
N ARG A 136 1.00 -2.73 6.56
CA ARG A 136 0.97 -2.82 8.02
C ARG A 136 -0.27 -2.14 8.58
N ALA A 137 -0.50 -0.89 8.16
CA ALA A 137 -1.68 -0.14 8.58
C ALA A 137 -2.97 -0.85 8.15
N TYR A 138 -2.98 -1.43 6.96
CA TYR A 138 -4.12 -2.19 6.45
C TYR A 138 -4.41 -3.44 7.29
N ALA A 139 -3.39 -4.24 7.61
CA ALA A 139 -3.56 -5.41 8.47
C ALA A 139 -3.98 -5.02 9.90
N ASP A 140 -3.38 -3.99 10.47
CA ASP A 140 -3.67 -3.56 11.84
C ASP A 140 -5.06 -2.95 11.97
N ARG A 141 -5.56 -2.29 10.93
CA ARG A 141 -6.90 -1.68 10.89
C ARG A 141 -8.01 -2.73 10.73
N TYR A 142 -7.70 -3.88 10.14
CA TYR A 142 -8.68 -4.94 9.85
C TYR A 142 -8.25 -6.28 10.45
N PRO A 143 -8.72 -6.61 11.69
CA PRO A 143 -8.31 -7.83 12.40
C PRO A 143 -8.58 -9.13 11.64
N ASP A 144 -9.63 -9.16 10.81
CA ASP A 144 -9.93 -10.29 9.92
C ASP A 144 -8.81 -10.55 8.92
N LEU A 145 -8.23 -9.50 8.36
CA LEU A 145 -7.11 -9.60 7.43
C LEU A 145 -5.82 -9.98 8.14
N LYS A 146 -5.60 -9.40 9.32
CA LYS A 146 -4.42 -9.73 10.12
C LYS A 146 -4.43 -11.20 10.55
N ALA A 147 -5.60 -11.73 10.92
CA ALA A 147 -5.77 -13.14 11.25
C ALA A 147 -5.56 -14.07 10.05
N ALA A 148 -6.02 -13.65 8.84
CA ALA A 148 -5.95 -14.46 7.62
C ALA A 148 -4.56 -14.43 6.97
N PHE A 149 -3.91 -13.27 6.95
CA PHE A 149 -2.70 -13.03 6.14
C PHE A 149 -1.48 -12.57 6.96
N GLY A 150 -1.67 -12.27 8.26
CA GLY A 150 -0.60 -11.65 9.04
C GLY A 150 -0.14 -10.34 8.39
N TYR A 151 1.16 -10.24 8.13
CA TYR A 151 1.77 -9.14 7.40
C TYR A 151 2.33 -9.57 6.03
N ASP A 152 1.68 -10.54 5.38
CA ASP A 152 2.01 -10.88 3.99
C ASP A 152 1.58 -9.74 3.06
N VAL A 153 2.55 -8.94 2.65
CA VAL A 153 2.35 -7.74 1.84
C VAL A 153 1.60 -8.04 0.55
N LEU A 154 1.98 -9.14 -0.13
CA LEU A 154 1.37 -9.48 -1.42
C LEU A 154 -0.06 -9.96 -1.26
N ALA A 155 -0.34 -10.77 -0.25
CA ALA A 155 -1.68 -11.25 0.04
C ALA A 155 -2.60 -10.10 0.45
N LEU A 156 -2.14 -9.20 1.32
CA LEU A 156 -2.87 -8.01 1.75
C LEU A 156 -3.16 -7.08 0.56
N TYR A 157 -2.18 -6.85 -0.31
CA TYR A 157 -2.39 -5.99 -1.47
C TYR A 157 -3.34 -6.61 -2.50
N LYS A 158 -3.21 -7.92 -2.78
CA LYS A 158 -4.15 -8.65 -3.63
C LYS A 158 -5.58 -8.62 -3.07
N HIS A 159 -5.74 -8.76 -1.75
CA HIS A 159 -7.03 -8.60 -1.10
C HIS A 159 -7.59 -7.20 -1.33
N TYR A 160 -6.76 -6.15 -1.13
CA TYR A 160 -7.18 -4.77 -1.34
C TYR A 160 -7.65 -4.52 -2.78
N LEU A 161 -6.90 -4.98 -3.78
CA LEU A 161 -7.27 -4.83 -5.18
C LEU A 161 -8.58 -5.55 -5.53
N ARG A 162 -8.79 -6.73 -4.96
CA ARG A 162 -9.93 -7.58 -5.34
C ARG A 162 -11.20 -7.25 -4.56
N PHE A 163 -11.09 -6.90 -3.31
CA PHE A 163 -12.22 -6.75 -2.40
C PHE A 163 -12.19 -5.43 -1.63
N GLY A 164 -11.08 -5.12 -0.98
CA GLY A 164 -10.97 -4.05 -0.01
C GLY A 164 -11.34 -2.68 -0.56
N ARG A 165 -10.96 -2.39 -1.80
CA ARG A 165 -11.33 -1.13 -2.47
C ARG A 165 -12.85 -1.04 -2.68
N ALA A 166 -13.48 -2.10 -3.15
CA ALA A 166 -14.93 -2.15 -3.34
C ALA A 166 -15.70 -2.13 -2.01
N GLU A 167 -15.10 -2.64 -0.95
CA GLU A 167 -15.63 -2.59 0.42
C GLU A 167 -15.40 -1.23 1.10
N GLY A 168 -14.69 -0.31 0.45
CA GLY A 168 -14.32 0.99 1.02
C GLY A 168 -13.32 0.89 2.17
N ARG A 169 -12.51 -0.16 2.22
CA ARG A 169 -11.48 -0.31 3.26
C ARG A 169 -10.34 0.67 3.03
N ASP A 170 -9.96 1.37 4.09
CA ASP A 170 -8.85 2.31 4.07
C ASP A 170 -7.51 1.57 4.23
N ALA A 171 -6.65 1.75 3.26
CA ALA A 171 -5.32 1.15 3.20
C ALA A 171 -4.19 2.19 3.24
N SER A 172 -4.52 3.44 3.56
CA SER A 172 -3.51 4.49 3.72
C SER A 172 -2.64 4.26 4.95
N ALA A 173 -1.42 4.79 4.91
CA ALA A 173 -0.56 4.85 6.10
C ALA A 173 -1.32 5.47 7.27
N ALA A 174 -1.12 4.95 8.48
CA ALA A 174 -1.61 5.60 9.67
C ALA A 174 -1.02 7.01 9.71
N VAL A 175 -1.88 8.04 9.79
CA VAL A 175 -1.40 9.39 10.07
C VAL A 175 -0.70 9.28 11.41
N ALA A 176 0.63 9.43 11.42
CA ALA A 176 1.34 9.48 12.68
C ALA A 176 0.67 10.57 13.52
N ALA A 177 -0.01 10.16 14.59
CA ALA A 177 -0.42 11.10 15.60
C ALA A 177 0.87 11.82 16.00
N THR A 178 0.95 13.11 15.70
CA THR A 178 2.05 13.99 16.09
C THR A 178 2.02 14.13 17.61
N THR A 179 2.40 13.10 18.31
CA THR A 179 2.90 13.18 19.67
C THR A 179 4.41 13.07 19.56
N SER A 180 4.99 14.22 19.30
CA SER A 180 6.39 14.49 19.60
C SER A 180 6.64 14.12 21.06
N SER A 181 7.27 12.98 21.27
CA SER A 181 8.02 12.68 22.47
C SER A 181 9.30 11.95 22.07
N TYR A 182 10.12 12.61 21.24
CA TYR A 182 11.53 12.35 21.31
C TYR A 182 12.00 13.04 22.59
N THR A 183 12.03 12.31 23.67
CA THR A 183 12.93 12.64 24.76
C THR A 183 14.33 12.59 24.20
N GLU A 184 14.86 13.76 23.89
CA GLU A 184 16.26 13.98 23.68
C GLU A 184 16.98 13.49 24.94
N SER A 185 17.53 12.27 24.87
CA SER A 185 18.46 11.79 25.88
C SER A 185 19.70 12.66 25.77
N SER A 186 19.74 13.67 26.60
CA SER A 186 20.94 14.49 26.82
C SER A 186 22.08 13.59 27.27
N TYR A 187 22.95 13.29 26.33
CA TYR A 187 24.23 12.69 26.62
C TYR A 187 25.10 13.82 27.19
N SER A 188 25.07 13.99 28.51
CA SER A 188 26.07 14.79 29.21
C SER A 188 27.35 14.00 29.26
N GLY A 189 28.19 14.20 28.26
CA GLY A 189 29.61 13.79 28.32
C GLY A 189 30.31 14.61 29.35
N ALA A 190 30.80 13.95 30.39
CA ALA A 190 31.61 14.51 31.43
C ALA A 190 32.88 15.11 30.82
N ASP A 191 33.05 16.38 31.10
CA ASP A 191 34.27 17.13 30.90
C ASP A 191 35.30 16.58 31.88
N ASN A 192 36.47 16.16 31.39
CA ASN A 192 37.58 15.82 32.21
C ASN A 192 38.86 16.52 31.70
N GLY A 193 39.12 17.62 32.28
CA GLY A 193 40.38 18.00 32.86
C GLY A 193 41.55 18.27 31.93
N ASN A 194 41.94 19.52 32.00
CA ASN A 194 43.35 19.92 32.18
C ASN A 194 44.30 19.83 31.00
N ASN A 195 44.56 20.93 30.39
CA ASN A 195 45.94 21.25 30.10
C ASN A 195 46.20 22.77 29.99
N THR A 196 46.76 23.32 31.07
CA THR A 196 47.47 24.58 31.09
C THR A 196 48.74 24.47 30.24
N SER A 197 48.90 25.35 29.29
CA SER A 197 50.22 25.72 28.76
C SER A 197 50.22 27.18 28.39
N THR A 198 50.78 27.94 29.27
CA THR A 198 51.33 29.27 29.08
C THR A 198 52.36 29.23 27.95
N ASN A 199 52.28 30.12 27.00
CA ASN A 199 53.44 30.54 26.26
C ASN A 199 53.38 32.03 25.96
N THR A 200 54.33 32.72 26.57
CA THR A 200 54.68 34.13 26.49
C THR A 200 55.48 34.37 25.21
N ALA A 201 55.17 35.46 24.55
CA ALA A 201 55.99 36.01 23.48
C ALA A 201 57.31 36.56 23.96
N PRO A 202 58.30 36.81 23.10
CA PRO A 202 58.58 38.19 22.66
C PRO A 202 58.27 38.43 21.18
#